data_2291c1e4adf6799a2d094f41ce671f30
#
_entry.id   2291c1e4adf6799a2d094f41ce671f30
#
_cell.length_a   1.000
_cell.length_b   1.000
_cell.length_c   1.000
_cell.angle_alpha   90.00
_cell.angle_beta   90.00
_cell.angle_gamma   90.00
#
_symmetry.space_group_name_H-M   'P 1'
#
loop_
_entity.id
_entity.type
_entity.pdbx_description
1 polymer ?
#
loop_
_entity_poly.entity_id
_entity_poly.type
_entity_poly.pdbx_seq_one_letter_code
_entity_poly.pdbx_strand_id
1 'polypeptide(L)'
;MIELPDVTLFAFDNTPKIEETIQALYTSMNGIKYGAIKMVTSKKQIEQYRSQLEPDGITLEEPVMDVNNYNDYNYYWIYKVGDHIDTTHCLLIQSDGFVLFPEKWDDAWLGYDYIGAPWPLVKDSYLDPWGNPQRVGNGGFCLMSKKLLDVPNNVEVPWEVNNSDFYKMPPGVVNYHGDGNVCVHNKHIYVEHGCKFAPVDVAVRFSQENRLKECEGITPFGFHYRLPPGVELS
;
A
#
# COMPACT_ATOMS: atom_id res chain seq x y z
N MET A 1 3.87 -18.80 -14.31
CA MET A 1 2.98 -17.63 -14.14
C MET A 1 2.10 -17.93 -12.94
N ILE A 2 2.07 -17.04 -11.98
CA ILE A 2 1.22 -17.14 -10.78
C ILE A 2 -0.14 -16.54 -11.12
N GLU A 3 -1.23 -17.16 -10.67
CA GLU A 3 -2.58 -16.63 -10.86
C GLU A 3 -3.14 -16.12 -9.52
N LEU A 4 -3.51 -14.84 -9.49
CA LEU A 4 -4.06 -14.14 -8.31
C LEU A 4 -5.45 -13.55 -8.66
N PRO A 5 -6.47 -14.39 -8.89
CA PRO A 5 -7.80 -13.93 -9.32
C PRO A 5 -8.50 -13.05 -8.26
N ASP A 6 -8.10 -13.19 -7.01
CA ASP A 6 -8.67 -12.48 -5.86
C ASP A 6 -7.93 -11.18 -5.52
N VAL A 7 -6.92 -10.78 -6.33
CA VAL A 7 -6.10 -9.59 -6.08
C VAL A 7 -6.23 -8.61 -7.23
N THR A 8 -6.53 -7.36 -6.91
CA THR A 8 -6.37 -6.21 -7.81
C THR A 8 -4.98 -5.61 -7.61
N LEU A 9 -4.17 -5.56 -8.68
CA LEU A 9 -2.98 -4.70 -8.72
C LEU A 9 -3.43 -3.26 -8.91
N PHE A 10 -3.09 -2.38 -7.97
CA PHE A 10 -3.61 -1.02 -7.92
C PHE A 10 -2.49 0.03 -7.82
N ALA A 11 -2.57 1.06 -8.63
CA ALA A 11 -1.73 2.24 -8.52
C ALA A 11 -2.57 3.52 -8.59
N PHE A 12 -2.13 4.54 -7.87
CA PHE A 12 -2.65 5.90 -7.97
C PHE A 12 -1.50 6.87 -8.24
N ASP A 13 -1.56 7.59 -9.35
CA ASP A 13 -0.60 8.65 -9.64
C ASP A 13 -1.20 9.69 -10.60
N ASN A 14 -1.35 10.92 -10.13
CA ASN A 14 -1.76 12.07 -10.94
C ASN A 14 -0.63 13.10 -11.10
N THR A 15 0.60 12.72 -10.79
CA THR A 15 1.79 13.59 -10.86
C THR A 15 2.43 13.57 -12.25
N PRO A 16 3.33 14.52 -12.55
CA PRO A 16 4.13 14.47 -13.78
C PRO A 16 5.05 13.25 -13.91
N LYS A 17 5.24 12.47 -12.85
CA LYS A 17 6.11 11.28 -12.81
C LYS A 17 5.37 9.97 -13.09
N ILE A 18 4.14 10.03 -13.59
CA ILE A 18 3.29 8.87 -13.87
C ILE A 18 3.99 7.75 -14.66
N GLU A 19 4.97 8.09 -15.51
CA GLU A 19 5.72 7.09 -16.29
C GLU A 19 6.52 6.12 -15.39
N GLU A 20 7.04 6.62 -14.25
CA GLU A 20 7.73 5.77 -13.26
C GLU A 20 6.72 4.77 -12.64
N THR A 21 5.49 5.20 -12.36
CA THR A 21 4.42 4.34 -11.83
C THR A 21 3.93 3.34 -12.88
N ILE A 22 3.83 3.73 -14.15
CA ILE A 22 3.51 2.82 -15.27
C ILE A 22 4.59 1.72 -15.37
N GLN A 23 5.86 2.07 -15.25
CA GLN A 23 6.94 1.09 -15.27
C GLN A 23 6.85 0.13 -14.07
N ALA A 24 6.51 0.63 -12.89
CA ALA A 24 6.28 -0.19 -11.69
C ALA A 24 5.11 -1.17 -11.87
N LEU A 25 4.02 -0.73 -12.53
CA LEU A 25 2.89 -1.59 -12.91
C LEU A 25 3.35 -2.73 -13.82
N TYR A 26 4.03 -2.43 -14.93
CA TYR A 26 4.52 -3.46 -15.84
C TYR A 26 5.49 -4.42 -15.17
N THR A 27 6.37 -3.92 -14.30
CA THR A 27 7.29 -4.76 -13.53
C THR A 27 6.50 -5.70 -12.61
N SER A 28 5.46 -5.21 -11.94
CA SER A 28 4.61 -6.01 -11.03
C SER A 28 3.70 -6.99 -11.77
N MET A 29 3.40 -6.76 -13.04
CA MET A 29 2.66 -7.68 -13.90
C MET A 29 3.52 -8.85 -14.40
N ASN A 30 4.84 -8.71 -14.38
CA ASN A 30 5.72 -9.75 -14.89
C ASN A 30 5.61 -11.03 -14.05
N GLY A 31 5.20 -12.13 -14.70
CA GLY A 31 5.07 -13.45 -14.05
C GLY A 31 3.81 -13.62 -13.20
N ILE A 32 2.93 -12.62 -13.09
CA ILE A 32 1.68 -12.69 -12.31
C ILE A 32 0.48 -12.30 -13.19
N LYS A 33 -0.60 -13.08 -13.09
CA LYS A 33 -1.91 -12.75 -13.63
C LYS A 33 -2.85 -12.37 -12.49
N TYR A 34 -3.19 -11.11 -12.40
CA TYR A 34 -4.10 -10.56 -11.38
C TYR A 34 -5.57 -10.71 -11.82
N GLY A 35 -6.49 -10.66 -10.84
CA GLY A 35 -7.94 -10.61 -11.10
C GLY A 35 -8.36 -9.30 -11.77
N ALA A 36 -7.71 -8.20 -11.44
CA ALA A 36 -7.83 -6.91 -12.10
C ALA A 36 -6.52 -6.13 -11.99
N ILE A 37 -6.29 -5.19 -12.92
CA ILE A 37 -5.18 -4.23 -12.85
C ILE A 37 -5.80 -2.85 -13.08
N LYS A 38 -5.65 -1.97 -12.11
CA LYS A 38 -6.28 -0.65 -12.13
C LYS A 38 -5.25 0.44 -11.83
N MET A 39 -5.33 1.51 -12.61
CA MET A 39 -4.58 2.73 -12.36
C MET A 39 -5.53 3.92 -12.28
N VAL A 40 -5.54 4.59 -11.15
CA VAL A 40 -6.30 5.83 -10.93
C VAL A 40 -5.39 7.01 -11.24
N THR A 41 -5.84 7.88 -12.16
CA THR A 41 -5.07 9.04 -12.57
C THR A 41 -5.98 10.14 -13.13
N SER A 42 -5.42 11.33 -13.41
CA SER A 42 -6.18 12.45 -13.93
C SER A 42 -6.76 12.17 -15.34
N LYS A 43 -7.90 12.77 -15.66
CA LYS A 43 -8.52 12.66 -16.98
C LYS A 43 -7.55 12.94 -18.13
N LYS A 44 -6.70 13.95 -17.98
CA LYS A 44 -5.68 14.29 -18.97
C LYS A 44 -4.70 13.14 -19.22
N GLN A 45 -4.26 12.48 -18.15
CA GLN A 45 -3.33 11.36 -18.24
C GLN A 45 -4.03 10.11 -18.78
N ILE A 46 -5.31 9.88 -18.43
CA ILE A 46 -6.11 8.82 -19.04
C ILE A 46 -6.15 9.00 -20.58
N GLU A 47 -6.46 10.20 -21.06
CA GLU A 47 -6.48 10.48 -22.50
C GLU A 47 -5.11 10.24 -23.15
N GLN A 48 -4.02 10.58 -22.46
CA GLN A 48 -2.65 10.42 -22.94
C GLN A 48 -2.21 8.95 -23.02
N TYR A 49 -2.52 8.13 -22.02
CA TYR A 49 -1.95 6.78 -21.87
C TYR A 49 -2.92 5.65 -22.20
N ARG A 50 -4.19 5.96 -22.49
CA ARG A 50 -5.23 4.95 -22.77
C ARG A 50 -4.83 3.96 -23.84
N SER A 51 -4.35 4.46 -24.99
CA SER A 51 -3.97 3.62 -26.13
C SER A 51 -2.79 2.70 -25.86
N GLN A 52 -1.99 3.01 -24.84
CA GLN A 52 -0.87 2.17 -24.38
C GLN A 52 -1.31 1.14 -23.34
N LEU A 53 -2.10 1.55 -22.35
CA LEU A 53 -2.33 0.76 -21.13
C LEU A 53 -3.54 -0.18 -21.24
N GLU A 54 -4.65 0.25 -21.86
CA GLU A 54 -5.85 -0.59 -21.97
C GLU A 54 -5.64 -1.89 -22.77
N PRO A 55 -4.86 -1.91 -23.89
CA PRO A 55 -4.57 -3.15 -24.61
C PRO A 55 -3.82 -4.20 -23.77
N ASP A 56 -3.06 -3.76 -22.75
CA ASP A 56 -2.33 -4.64 -21.83
C ASP A 56 -3.18 -5.05 -20.60
N GLY A 57 -4.48 -4.71 -20.62
CA GLY A 57 -5.44 -5.10 -19.57
C GLY A 57 -5.44 -4.19 -18.35
N ILE A 58 -4.84 -3.01 -18.43
CA ILE A 58 -4.84 -2.01 -17.34
C ILE A 58 -6.06 -1.11 -17.49
N THR A 59 -6.97 -1.15 -16.50
CA THR A 59 -8.13 -0.27 -16.45
C THR A 59 -7.73 1.09 -15.89
N LEU A 60 -8.05 2.16 -16.63
CA LEU A 60 -7.80 3.54 -16.21
C LEU A 60 -9.07 4.15 -15.63
N GLU A 61 -8.99 4.69 -14.44
CA GLU A 61 -10.12 5.32 -13.73
C GLU A 61 -9.76 6.73 -13.26
N GLU A 62 -10.73 7.65 -13.27
CA GLU A 62 -10.55 8.96 -12.65
C GLU A 62 -10.70 8.85 -11.12
N PRO A 63 -9.98 9.67 -10.33
CA PRO A 63 -10.18 9.71 -8.89
C PRO A 63 -11.60 10.20 -8.55
N VAL A 64 -12.21 9.61 -7.52
CA VAL A 64 -13.57 9.96 -7.07
C VAL A 64 -13.65 11.31 -6.35
N MET A 65 -12.52 11.96 -6.13
CA MET A 65 -12.38 13.31 -5.59
C MET A 65 -11.10 13.97 -6.10
N ASP A 66 -11.01 15.29 -6.00
CA ASP A 66 -9.78 16.00 -6.33
C ASP A 66 -8.64 15.64 -5.36
N VAL A 67 -7.46 15.34 -5.91
CA VAL A 67 -6.23 15.05 -5.16
C VAL A 67 -5.15 16.02 -5.63
N ASN A 68 -4.91 17.08 -4.87
CA ASN A 68 -4.05 18.19 -5.25
C ASN A 68 -2.74 18.26 -4.43
N ASN A 69 -2.69 17.56 -3.32
CA ASN A 69 -1.57 17.59 -2.38
C ASN A 69 -1.43 16.27 -1.62
N TYR A 70 -0.40 16.17 -0.80
CA TYR A 70 -0.09 14.96 -0.04
C TYR A 70 -1.16 14.57 0.99
N ASN A 71 -1.85 15.54 1.61
CA ASN A 71 -2.96 15.24 2.51
C ASN A 71 -4.15 14.65 1.77
N ASP A 72 -4.51 15.22 0.60
CA ASP A 72 -5.59 14.67 -0.24
C ASP A 72 -5.26 13.24 -0.66
N TYR A 73 -3.99 12.96 -1.02
CA TYR A 73 -3.54 11.61 -1.34
C TYR A 73 -3.69 10.64 -0.16
N ASN A 74 -3.27 11.02 1.04
CA ASN A 74 -3.42 10.17 2.23
C ASN A 74 -4.90 9.96 2.60
N TYR A 75 -5.73 11.01 2.43
CA TYR A 75 -7.18 10.87 2.61
C TYR A 75 -7.75 9.86 1.60
N TYR A 76 -7.37 10.00 0.34
CA TYR A 76 -7.76 9.08 -0.72
C TYR A 76 -7.35 7.64 -0.42
N TRP A 77 -6.11 7.46 0.02
CA TRP A 77 -5.55 6.17 0.37
C TRP A 77 -6.37 5.45 1.44
N ILE A 78 -6.82 6.17 2.47
CA ILE A 78 -7.59 5.61 3.60
C ILE A 78 -9.06 5.37 3.20
N TYR A 79 -9.71 6.34 2.56
CA TYR A 79 -11.16 6.37 2.45
C TYR A 79 -11.70 6.09 1.05
N LYS A 80 -10.87 6.09 0.01
CA LYS A 80 -11.32 6.04 -1.39
C LYS A 80 -10.72 4.94 -2.24
N VAL A 81 -9.59 4.35 -1.85
CA VAL A 81 -9.02 3.22 -2.59
C VAL A 81 -10.03 2.07 -2.69
N GLY A 82 -10.80 1.83 -1.61
CA GLY A 82 -11.82 0.79 -1.59
C GLY A 82 -12.87 0.91 -2.68
N ASP A 83 -13.19 2.13 -3.14
CA ASP A 83 -14.19 2.38 -4.18
C ASP A 83 -13.79 1.81 -5.55
N HIS A 84 -12.50 1.51 -5.74
CA HIS A 84 -11.94 0.95 -6.97
C HIS A 84 -11.73 -0.57 -6.94
N ILE A 85 -11.92 -1.23 -5.80
CA ILE A 85 -11.53 -2.63 -5.61
C ILE A 85 -12.77 -3.52 -5.62
N ASP A 86 -12.83 -4.42 -6.62
CA ASP A 86 -13.91 -5.40 -6.79
C ASP A 86 -13.48 -6.82 -6.36
N THR A 87 -12.17 -7.05 -6.18
CA THR A 87 -11.60 -8.31 -5.70
C THR A 87 -11.55 -8.34 -4.17
N THR A 88 -11.12 -9.46 -3.58
CA THR A 88 -11.01 -9.56 -2.13
C THR A 88 -9.83 -8.81 -1.54
N HIS A 89 -8.78 -8.58 -2.35
CA HIS A 89 -7.56 -7.89 -1.94
C HIS A 89 -7.08 -6.88 -2.99
N CYS A 90 -6.39 -5.86 -2.50
CA CYS A 90 -5.69 -4.84 -3.26
C CYS A 90 -4.19 -4.94 -2.98
N LEU A 91 -3.37 -5.19 -4.00
CA LEU A 91 -1.93 -4.98 -3.94
C LEU A 91 -1.65 -3.56 -4.44
N LEU A 92 -1.46 -2.64 -3.51
CA LEU A 92 -1.15 -1.25 -3.83
C LEU A 92 0.35 -1.12 -4.07
N ILE A 93 0.70 -0.44 -5.17
CA ILE A 93 2.08 -0.14 -5.57
C ILE A 93 2.27 1.37 -5.81
N GLN A 94 3.53 1.78 -5.75
CA GLN A 94 3.98 3.14 -6.12
C GLN A 94 5.18 3.04 -7.06
N SER A 95 5.61 4.18 -7.62
CA SER A 95 6.78 4.25 -8.51
C SER A 95 8.07 3.70 -7.86
N ASP A 96 8.18 3.80 -6.54
CA ASP A 96 9.31 3.35 -5.73
C ASP A 96 8.99 2.15 -4.82
N GLY A 97 7.85 1.46 -5.09
CA GLY A 97 7.41 0.28 -4.34
C GLY A 97 6.62 -0.68 -5.20
N PHE A 98 7.21 -1.82 -5.59
CA PHE A 98 6.61 -2.77 -6.51
C PHE A 98 7.16 -4.21 -6.34
N VAL A 99 6.57 -5.17 -7.07
CA VAL A 99 6.98 -6.58 -7.04
C VAL A 99 8.36 -6.74 -7.66
N LEU A 100 9.24 -7.50 -6.98
CA LEU A 100 10.57 -7.86 -7.48
C LEU A 100 10.69 -9.34 -7.84
N PHE A 101 10.16 -10.20 -6.98
CA PHE A 101 10.32 -11.65 -7.07
C PHE A 101 8.94 -12.32 -7.02
N PRO A 102 8.24 -12.42 -8.17
CA PRO A 102 6.89 -12.99 -8.23
C PRO A 102 6.78 -14.38 -7.58
N GLU A 103 7.81 -15.23 -7.77
CA GLU A 103 7.87 -16.58 -7.23
C GLU A 103 7.91 -16.66 -5.70
N LYS A 104 8.04 -15.53 -5.02
CA LYS A 104 7.98 -15.43 -3.55
C LYS A 104 6.58 -15.19 -3.00
N TRP A 105 5.57 -15.09 -3.87
CA TRP A 105 4.19 -14.99 -3.42
C TRP A 105 3.81 -16.18 -2.52
N ASP A 106 3.07 -15.90 -1.46
CA ASP A 106 2.55 -16.90 -0.52
C ASP A 106 1.04 -16.67 -0.36
N ASP A 107 0.23 -17.67 -0.75
CA ASP A 107 -1.23 -17.59 -0.67
C ASP A 107 -1.74 -17.40 0.76
N ALA A 108 -0.94 -17.74 1.77
CA ALA A 108 -1.27 -17.50 3.17
C ALA A 108 -1.41 -15.99 3.49
N TRP A 109 -0.87 -15.10 2.66
CA TRP A 109 -1.02 -13.66 2.84
C TRP A 109 -2.45 -13.17 2.65
N LEU A 110 -3.26 -13.87 1.86
CA LEU A 110 -4.70 -13.58 1.73
C LEU A 110 -5.48 -13.83 3.04
N GLY A 111 -4.87 -14.40 4.05
CA GLY A 111 -5.43 -14.52 5.40
C GLY A 111 -5.26 -13.28 6.28
N TYR A 112 -4.59 -12.24 5.80
CA TYR A 112 -4.40 -10.96 6.50
C TYR A 112 -5.15 -9.84 5.80
N ASP A 113 -5.59 -8.87 6.58
CA ASP A 113 -6.27 -7.67 6.06
C ASP A 113 -5.30 -6.52 5.77
N TYR A 114 -4.10 -6.55 6.38
CA TYR A 114 -3.01 -5.62 6.07
C TYR A 114 -1.64 -6.27 6.17
N ILE A 115 -0.83 -6.12 5.12
CA ILE A 115 0.59 -6.45 5.10
C ILE A 115 1.33 -5.30 4.41
N GLY A 116 2.38 -4.79 5.02
CA GLY A 116 3.34 -3.86 4.44
C GLY A 116 4.75 -4.20 4.91
N ALA A 117 5.72 -3.34 4.65
CA ALA A 117 7.09 -3.56 5.10
C ALA A 117 7.23 -3.38 6.62
N PRO A 118 8.16 -4.09 7.27
CA PRO A 118 8.42 -3.91 8.69
C PRO A 118 9.11 -2.58 8.98
N TRP A 119 8.71 -1.94 10.07
CA TRP A 119 9.34 -0.74 10.61
C TRP A 119 10.43 -1.06 11.62
N PRO A 120 11.46 -0.20 11.76
CA PRO A 120 12.52 -0.40 12.74
C PRO A 120 11.98 -0.31 14.16
N LEU A 121 12.51 -1.14 15.07
CA LEU A 121 12.28 -1.01 16.50
C LEU A 121 13.35 -0.07 17.07
N VAL A 122 12.93 1.14 17.39
CA VAL A 122 13.78 2.18 17.99
C VAL A 122 13.15 2.68 19.29
N LYS A 123 13.90 3.49 20.07
CA LYS A 123 13.41 3.99 21.37
C LYS A 123 12.06 4.73 21.25
N ASP A 124 11.88 5.45 20.14
CA ASP A 124 10.69 6.24 19.86
C ASP A 124 9.81 5.54 18.80
N SER A 125 9.79 4.20 18.81
CA SER A 125 8.90 3.42 17.95
C SER A 125 7.45 3.72 18.24
N TYR A 126 6.67 3.64 17.23
CA TYR A 126 5.24 3.87 17.27
C TYR A 126 4.54 2.85 18.16
N LEU A 127 3.66 3.34 19.00
CA LEU A 127 2.83 2.50 19.85
C LEU A 127 1.43 2.39 19.26
N ASP A 128 0.96 1.18 19.16
CA ASP A 128 -0.43 0.93 18.84
C ASP A 128 -1.34 1.37 20.01
N PRO A 129 -2.67 1.40 19.86
CA PRO A 129 -3.58 1.84 20.91
C PRO A 129 -3.52 1.02 22.21
N TRP A 130 -2.86 -0.14 22.20
CA TRP A 130 -2.65 -0.98 23.37
C TRP A 130 -1.26 -0.81 24.00
N GLY A 131 -0.46 0.12 23.46
CA GLY A 131 0.88 0.42 23.98
C GLY A 131 1.98 -0.51 23.50
N ASN A 132 1.73 -1.34 22.48
CA ASN A 132 2.76 -2.19 21.88
C ASN A 132 3.47 -1.46 20.75
N PRO A 133 4.79 -1.64 20.58
CA PRO A 133 5.48 -1.12 19.41
C PRO A 133 4.87 -1.64 18.10
N GLN A 134 4.39 -0.74 17.27
CA GLN A 134 3.90 -1.09 15.94
C GLN A 134 5.08 -1.29 15.00
N ARG A 135 5.13 -2.47 14.38
CA ARG A 135 6.28 -2.94 13.61
C ARG A 135 6.00 -3.18 12.13
N VAL A 136 4.74 -3.13 11.70
CA VAL A 136 4.34 -3.38 10.32
C VAL A 136 3.42 -2.26 9.85
N GLY A 137 3.80 -1.61 8.79
CA GLY A 137 3.06 -0.52 8.15
C GLY A 137 3.47 -0.38 6.70
N ASN A 138 3.78 0.83 6.27
CA ASN A 138 4.21 1.16 4.93
C ASN A 138 3.08 1.10 3.88
N GLY A 139 2.64 2.29 3.45
CA GLY A 139 1.55 2.43 2.48
C GLY A 139 1.98 2.43 1.02
N GLY A 140 3.29 2.42 0.72
CA GLY A 140 3.78 2.53 -0.65
C GLY A 140 3.86 1.21 -1.41
N PHE A 141 3.98 0.10 -0.68
CA PHE A 141 3.82 -1.25 -1.19
C PHE A 141 3.16 -2.11 -0.12
N CYS A 142 1.86 -2.34 -0.26
CA CYS A 142 1.09 -3.07 0.74
C CYS A 142 -0.03 -3.92 0.11
N LEU A 143 -0.39 -4.99 0.81
CA LEU A 143 -1.56 -5.81 0.52
C LEU A 143 -2.66 -5.44 1.54
N MET A 144 -3.83 -5.06 1.05
CA MET A 144 -4.98 -4.70 1.86
C MET A 144 -6.20 -5.52 1.43
N SER A 145 -6.96 -6.06 2.38
CA SER A 145 -8.22 -6.70 2.04
C SER A 145 -9.30 -5.66 1.72
N LYS A 146 -10.27 -6.04 0.88
CA LYS A 146 -11.48 -5.24 0.65
C LYS A 146 -12.22 -4.96 1.96
N LYS A 147 -12.23 -5.93 2.88
CA LYS A 147 -12.80 -5.77 4.22
C LYS A 147 -12.16 -4.61 4.99
N LEU A 148 -10.82 -4.50 4.99
CA LEU A 148 -10.13 -3.38 5.64
C LEU A 148 -10.46 -2.06 4.95
N LEU A 149 -10.44 -2.03 3.62
CA LEU A 149 -10.74 -0.84 2.83
C LEU A 149 -12.19 -0.35 2.99
N ASP A 150 -13.11 -1.24 3.37
CA ASP A 150 -14.52 -0.89 3.59
C ASP A 150 -14.83 -0.45 5.03
N VAL A 151 -13.92 -0.59 5.98
CA VAL A 151 -14.15 -0.14 7.36
C VAL A 151 -14.56 1.34 7.42
N PRO A 152 -13.87 2.28 6.74
CA PRO A 152 -14.26 3.69 6.78
C PRO A 152 -15.61 4.01 6.15
N ASN A 153 -16.16 3.10 5.33
CA ASN A 153 -17.51 3.26 4.75
C ASN A 153 -18.62 2.86 5.73
N ASN A 154 -18.29 2.06 6.74
CA ASN A 154 -19.25 1.49 7.67
C ASN A 154 -19.21 2.16 9.05
N VAL A 155 -18.07 2.72 9.44
CA VAL A 155 -17.86 3.39 10.72
C VAL A 155 -16.99 4.62 10.56
N GLU A 156 -17.10 5.56 11.52
CA GLU A 156 -16.24 6.72 11.56
C GLU A 156 -14.81 6.30 11.91
N VAL A 157 -13.89 6.53 10.99
CA VAL A 157 -12.45 6.43 11.21
C VAL A 157 -11.91 7.86 11.24
N PRO A 158 -11.41 8.37 12.38
CA PRO A 158 -10.93 9.74 12.47
C PRO A 158 -9.79 10.03 11.48
N TRP A 159 -9.95 11.12 10.72
CA TRP A 159 -8.91 11.65 9.86
C TRP A 159 -7.82 12.37 10.66
N GLU A 160 -8.25 13.23 11.59
CA GLU A 160 -7.32 14.01 12.40
C GLU A 160 -6.71 13.14 13.50
N VAL A 161 -5.40 13.09 13.50
CA VAL A 161 -4.63 12.41 14.52
C VAL A 161 -4.18 13.44 15.53
N ASN A 162 -5.03 13.75 16.49
CA ASN A 162 -4.71 14.68 17.56
C ASN A 162 -3.70 14.09 18.54
N ASN A 163 -2.61 14.85 18.82
CA ASN A 163 -1.66 14.63 19.92
C ASN A 163 -0.86 13.33 19.92
N SER A 164 -0.44 12.84 18.77
CA SER A 164 0.64 11.92 18.88
C SER A 164 1.95 12.71 18.89
N ASP A 165 2.76 12.53 19.93
CA ASP A 165 4.21 12.84 19.93
C ASP A 165 4.93 12.17 18.73
N PHE A 166 4.21 11.38 18.03
CA PHE A 166 4.45 10.55 16.91
C PHE A 166 4.67 11.30 15.60
N TYR A 167 3.79 12.21 15.31
CA TYR A 167 3.89 13.07 14.16
C TYR A 167 4.21 14.47 14.63
N LYS A 168 5.50 14.81 14.68
CA LYS A 168 5.89 16.21 14.70
C LYS A 168 5.55 16.81 13.34
N MET A 169 4.27 17.13 13.18
CA MET A 169 3.74 17.64 11.94
C MET A 169 4.19 19.06 11.70
N PRO A 170 4.51 19.44 10.48
CA PRO A 170 4.59 20.83 10.10
C PRO A 170 3.27 21.55 10.41
N PRO A 171 3.28 22.86 10.76
CA PRO A 171 2.07 23.60 10.98
C PRO A 171 1.07 23.45 9.82
N GLY A 172 -0.20 23.15 10.13
CA GLY A 172 -1.26 23.00 9.13
C GLY A 172 -1.42 21.61 8.52
N VAL A 173 -0.59 20.64 8.91
CA VAL A 173 -0.73 19.23 8.48
C VAL A 173 -1.43 18.46 9.59
N VAL A 174 -2.56 17.82 9.28
CA VAL A 174 -3.41 17.14 10.28
C VAL A 174 -3.26 15.62 10.27
N ASN A 175 -2.83 15.06 9.16
CA ASN A 175 -2.46 13.64 9.03
C ASN A 175 -1.36 13.51 7.99
N TYR A 176 -0.32 12.77 8.29
CA TYR A 176 0.87 12.73 7.47
C TYR A 176 0.99 11.49 6.62
N HIS A 177 0.53 10.36 7.14
CA HIS A 177 0.69 9.07 6.50
C HIS A 177 -0.57 8.23 6.65
N GLY A 178 -1.07 7.70 5.54
CA GLY A 178 -2.22 6.81 5.55
C GLY A 178 -1.97 5.54 6.37
N ASP A 179 -0.80 4.96 6.22
CA ASP A 179 -0.38 3.77 6.96
C ASP A 179 -0.27 4.01 8.47
N GLY A 180 0.19 5.19 8.90
CA GLY A 180 0.20 5.58 10.29
C GLY A 180 -1.22 5.71 10.87
N ASN A 181 -2.15 6.28 10.11
CA ASN A 181 -3.55 6.35 10.50
C ASN A 181 -4.13 4.94 10.71
N VAL A 182 -4.00 4.08 9.72
CA VAL A 182 -4.59 2.72 9.73
C VAL A 182 -3.86 1.76 10.66
N CYS A 183 -2.52 1.73 10.59
CA CYS A 183 -1.72 0.71 11.30
C CYS A 183 -1.41 1.09 12.75
N VAL A 184 -1.57 2.36 13.13
CA VAL A 184 -1.22 2.86 14.46
C VAL A 184 -2.41 3.49 15.15
N HIS A 185 -2.81 4.71 14.74
CA HIS A 185 -3.78 5.52 15.50
C HIS A 185 -5.16 4.90 15.58
N ASN A 186 -5.69 4.46 14.46
CA ASN A 186 -7.02 3.90 14.36
C ASN A 186 -7.04 2.37 14.28
N LYS A 187 -5.89 1.72 14.49
CA LYS A 187 -5.76 0.26 14.40
C LYS A 187 -6.83 -0.49 15.21
N HIS A 188 -7.17 0.02 16.39
CA HIS A 188 -8.20 -0.56 17.23
C HIS A 188 -9.55 -0.66 16.53
N ILE A 189 -9.95 0.38 15.77
CA ILE A 189 -11.21 0.39 15.00
C ILE A 189 -11.21 -0.75 13.99
N TYR A 190 -10.12 -0.91 13.24
CA TYR A 190 -10.00 -1.99 12.25
C TYR A 190 -9.99 -3.38 12.91
N VAL A 191 -9.30 -3.53 14.05
CA VAL A 191 -9.25 -4.80 14.80
C VAL A 191 -10.63 -5.15 15.39
N GLU A 192 -11.37 -4.19 15.92
CA GLU A 192 -12.76 -4.36 16.40
C GLU A 192 -13.70 -4.82 15.28
N HIS A 193 -13.41 -4.45 14.02
CA HIS A 193 -14.10 -4.92 12.82
C HIS A 193 -13.50 -6.21 12.24
N GLY A 194 -12.67 -6.89 13.03
CA GLY A 194 -12.11 -8.20 12.73
C GLY A 194 -10.95 -8.18 11.74
N CYS A 195 -10.34 -7.03 11.44
CA CYS A 195 -9.17 -6.96 10.57
C CYS A 195 -7.93 -7.53 11.26
N LYS A 196 -7.15 -8.30 10.48
CA LYS A 196 -5.90 -8.94 10.91
C LYS A 196 -4.71 -8.26 10.26
N PHE A 197 -3.80 -7.75 11.07
CA PHE A 197 -2.53 -7.18 10.63
C PHE A 197 -1.44 -8.23 10.69
N ALA A 198 -0.61 -8.30 9.64
CA ALA A 198 0.47 -9.26 9.58
C ALA A 198 1.53 -9.00 10.65
N PRO A 199 2.12 -10.05 11.26
CA PRO A 199 3.27 -9.93 12.13
C PRO A 199 4.56 -9.71 11.34
N VAL A 200 5.65 -9.34 12.03
CA VAL A 200 6.95 -9.00 11.42
C VAL A 200 7.53 -10.14 10.58
N ASP A 201 7.43 -11.38 11.04
CA ASP A 201 7.94 -12.57 10.36
C ASP A 201 7.23 -12.87 9.03
N VAL A 202 6.01 -12.42 8.86
CA VAL A 202 5.29 -12.41 7.58
C VAL A 202 5.72 -11.21 6.74
N ALA A 203 5.74 -10.01 7.33
CA ALA A 203 6.03 -8.76 6.65
C ALA A 203 7.41 -8.75 5.97
N VAL A 204 8.45 -9.30 6.61
CA VAL A 204 9.81 -9.36 6.06
C VAL A 204 9.92 -10.17 4.76
N ARG A 205 9.01 -11.13 4.57
CA ARG A 205 8.93 -11.93 3.33
C ARG A 205 8.09 -11.25 2.25
N PHE A 206 7.11 -10.45 2.67
CA PHE A 206 6.26 -9.71 1.75
C PHE A 206 7.00 -8.49 1.18
N SER A 207 7.54 -7.62 2.03
CA SER A 207 8.18 -6.38 1.59
C SER A 207 9.32 -5.94 2.50
N GLN A 208 10.29 -5.24 1.94
CA GLN A 208 11.37 -4.60 2.69
C GLN A 208 11.48 -3.13 2.27
N GLU A 209 11.71 -2.26 3.24
CA GLU A 209 11.96 -0.82 3.06
C GLU A 209 13.26 -0.42 3.76
N ASN A 210 13.41 -0.87 4.99
CA ASN A 210 14.55 -0.58 5.84
C ASN A 210 15.47 -1.81 5.94
N ARG A 211 16.77 -1.56 6.07
CA ARG A 211 17.76 -2.62 6.32
C ARG A 211 17.70 -3.07 7.78
N LEU A 212 16.75 -3.94 8.09
CA LEU A 212 16.56 -4.48 9.42
C LEU A 212 17.28 -5.82 9.58
N LYS A 213 17.68 -6.14 10.82
CA LYS A 213 18.29 -7.44 11.12
C LYS A 213 17.36 -8.60 10.77
N GLU A 214 16.06 -8.42 10.99
CA GLU A 214 15.02 -9.39 10.67
C GLU A 214 14.88 -9.67 9.17
N CYS A 215 15.40 -8.79 8.32
CA CYS A 215 15.41 -8.96 6.86
C CYS A 215 16.66 -9.69 6.33
N GLU A 216 17.68 -9.92 7.19
CA GLU A 216 18.94 -10.53 6.75
C GLU A 216 18.72 -11.95 6.19
N GLY A 217 19.23 -12.19 4.98
CA GLY A 217 19.11 -13.49 4.29
C GLY A 217 17.71 -13.79 3.73
N ILE A 218 16.76 -12.86 3.80
CA ILE A 218 15.41 -13.02 3.27
C ILE A 218 15.30 -12.27 1.95
N THR A 219 14.90 -12.96 0.89
CA THR A 219 14.47 -12.35 -0.37
C THR A 219 12.98 -12.08 -0.30
N PRO A 220 12.54 -10.80 -0.28
CA PRO A 220 11.12 -10.47 -0.19
C PRO A 220 10.40 -10.62 -1.54
N PHE A 221 9.07 -10.63 -1.54
CA PHE A 221 8.25 -10.55 -2.75
C PHE A 221 8.37 -9.19 -3.45
N GLY A 222 8.39 -8.10 -2.68
CA GLY A 222 8.56 -6.74 -3.18
C GLY A 222 9.32 -5.84 -2.21
N PHE A 223 9.33 -4.57 -2.51
CA PHE A 223 10.01 -3.56 -1.69
C PHE A 223 9.27 -2.22 -1.74
N HIS A 224 9.70 -1.28 -0.88
CA HIS A 224 9.35 0.13 -1.00
C HIS A 224 10.57 1.00 -0.70
N TYR A 225 10.73 2.08 -1.47
CA TYR A 225 11.74 3.14 -1.33
C TYR A 225 13.19 2.67 -1.49
N ARG A 226 13.62 1.59 -0.85
CA ARG A 226 15.00 1.06 -0.93
C ARG A 226 15.00 -0.38 -1.39
N LEU A 227 15.73 -0.63 -2.46
CA LEU A 227 15.94 -1.99 -2.94
C LEU A 227 16.63 -2.86 -1.87
N PRO A 228 16.25 -4.14 -1.77
CA PRO A 228 16.95 -5.11 -0.96
C PRO A 228 18.44 -5.20 -1.36
N PRO A 229 19.35 -5.52 -0.43
CA PRO A 229 20.77 -5.64 -0.73
C PRO A 229 21.05 -6.61 -1.88
N GLY A 230 21.86 -6.19 -2.85
CA GLY A 230 22.24 -7.01 -4.01
C GLY A 230 21.21 -7.06 -5.14
N VAL A 231 20.12 -6.33 -5.04
CA VAL A 231 19.12 -6.19 -6.10
C VAL A 231 19.42 -4.93 -6.90
N GLU A 232 19.52 -5.07 -8.22
CA GLU A 232 19.62 -3.97 -9.17
C GLU A 232 18.43 -4.05 -10.13
N LEU A 233 17.84 -2.91 -10.47
CA LEU A 233 16.80 -2.84 -11.48
C LEU A 233 17.48 -2.79 -12.85
N SER A 234 17.13 -3.73 -13.72
CA SER A 234 17.62 -3.84 -15.09
C SER A 234 16.91 -2.89 -16.04
#